data_8dfb115bf5a2f1d6ebcc7bc933fc307d
#
_entry.id   8dfb115bf5a2f1d6ebcc7bc933fc307d
#
_cell.length_a   1.000
_cell.length_b   1.000
_cell.length_c   1.000
_cell.angle_alpha   90.00
_cell.angle_beta   90.00
_cell.angle_gamma   90.00
#
_symmetry.space_group_name_H-M   'P 1'
#
loop_
_entity.id
_entity.type
_entity.pdbx_description
1 polymer ?
#
loop_
_entity_poly.entity_id
_entity_poly.type
_entity_poly.pdbx_seq_one_letter_code
_entity_poly.pdbx_strand_id
1 'polypeptide(L)'
;MNTHTQTHEGGIAGEPGAEAHGGYTFCGLAAAVLCDGARGLDLPELLHWLCMRQGAVEGGFNGRTNKLVDGCYSFWQGGAFPLLSLSVDAVLRAMPPPSKKGATATREEEEEEEEEKERGSPLGNIAGVPACALFPAAASEAFSSSSSDAKTTKTRTLNAWDPTTPPFNARALQGWLLLCCQAPNGGLQDKPGKGRDHYHTCYCLSGLSAAQHWGRDGLVGSEDDVVERCNPVVNVVEARYLEWMQLVDGAGAA
;
A
#
# COMPACT_ATOMS: atom_id res chain seq x y z
N MET A 1 13.71 2.78 -14.46
CA MET A 1 12.77 3.77 -13.90
C MET A 1 13.58 4.96 -13.40
N ASN A 2 13.17 6.19 -13.70
CA ASN A 2 13.94 7.36 -13.32
C ASN A 2 13.63 7.72 -11.85
N THR A 3 14.56 7.42 -10.94
CA THR A 3 14.43 7.72 -9.49
C THR A 3 14.36 9.22 -9.20
N HIS A 4 14.66 10.06 -10.19
CA HIS A 4 14.58 11.52 -10.05
C HIS A 4 13.15 12.09 -9.97
N THR A 5 12.11 11.25 -10.15
CA THR A 5 10.72 11.68 -9.99
C THR A 5 10.18 11.46 -8.57
N GLN A 6 10.87 10.67 -7.72
CA GLN A 6 10.55 10.66 -6.29
C GLN A 6 10.98 11.99 -5.67
N THR A 7 10.05 12.64 -4.99
CA THR A 7 10.27 13.98 -4.43
C THR A 7 10.88 13.91 -3.03
N HIS A 8 11.36 15.04 -2.53
CA HIS A 8 11.82 15.17 -1.15
C HIS A 8 10.72 14.93 -0.10
N GLU A 9 9.44 14.99 -0.50
CA GLU A 9 8.30 14.65 0.35
C GLU A 9 8.10 13.13 0.50
N GLY A 10 8.75 12.33 -0.33
CA GLY A 10 8.65 10.86 -0.36
C GLY A 10 7.73 10.30 -1.44
N GLY A 11 6.71 11.04 -1.90
CA GLY A 11 5.84 10.64 -3.00
C GLY A 11 6.49 10.79 -4.37
N ILE A 12 5.79 10.38 -5.43
CA ILE A 12 6.28 10.44 -6.80
C ILE A 12 5.53 11.54 -7.56
N ALA A 13 6.28 12.34 -8.33
CA ALA A 13 5.79 13.38 -9.22
C ALA A 13 5.73 12.90 -10.67
N GLY A 14 5.03 13.66 -11.54
CA GLY A 14 4.95 13.37 -12.97
C GLY A 14 6.26 13.64 -13.71
N GLU A 15 7.06 14.57 -13.19
CA GLU A 15 8.36 14.96 -13.75
C GLU A 15 9.30 15.44 -12.63
N PRO A 16 10.63 15.45 -12.84
CA PRO A 16 11.59 15.94 -11.86
C PRO A 16 11.30 17.40 -11.48
N GLY A 17 11.29 17.68 -10.17
CA GLY A 17 11.06 19.02 -9.62
C GLY A 17 9.57 19.40 -9.48
N ALA A 18 8.63 18.57 -9.94
CA ALA A 18 7.21 18.77 -9.68
C ALA A 18 6.79 18.24 -8.30
N GLU A 19 5.58 18.61 -7.85
CA GLU A 19 4.98 18.20 -6.59
C GLU A 19 4.58 16.71 -6.62
N ALA A 20 4.77 15.98 -5.53
CA ALA A 20 4.29 14.61 -5.37
C ALA A 20 2.76 14.54 -5.47
N HIS A 21 2.26 13.53 -6.19
CA HIS A 21 0.83 13.37 -6.43
C HIS A 21 0.41 11.90 -6.40
N GLY A 22 -0.75 11.61 -5.79
CA GLY A 22 -1.24 10.24 -5.58
C GLY A 22 -1.33 9.39 -6.84
N GLY A 23 -1.86 9.93 -7.92
CA GLY A 23 -1.94 9.23 -9.19
C GLY A 23 -0.57 8.86 -9.76
N TYR A 24 0.38 9.80 -9.76
CA TYR A 24 1.75 9.52 -10.20
C TYR A 24 2.49 8.58 -9.25
N THR A 25 2.24 8.71 -7.94
CA THR A 25 2.81 7.80 -6.93
C THR A 25 2.35 6.36 -7.17
N PHE A 26 1.06 6.15 -7.37
CA PHE A 26 0.51 4.84 -7.70
C PHE A 26 1.11 4.29 -9.01
N CYS A 27 1.04 5.06 -10.09
CA CYS A 27 1.55 4.62 -11.39
C CYS A 27 3.05 4.32 -11.37
N GLY A 28 3.83 5.17 -10.70
CA GLY A 28 5.27 4.97 -10.54
C GLY A 28 5.61 3.72 -9.72
N LEU A 29 4.88 3.49 -8.63
CA LEU A 29 5.07 2.31 -7.79
C LEU A 29 4.61 1.03 -8.51
N ALA A 30 3.46 1.06 -9.22
CA ALA A 30 3.00 -0.06 -10.04
C ALA A 30 4.00 -0.43 -11.14
N ALA A 31 4.55 0.58 -11.83
CA ALA A 31 5.61 0.35 -12.80
C ALA A 31 6.88 -0.24 -12.16
N ALA A 32 7.23 0.20 -10.95
CA ALA A 32 8.37 -0.36 -10.21
C ALA A 32 8.14 -1.83 -9.85
N VAL A 33 6.93 -2.21 -9.43
CA VAL A 33 6.55 -3.60 -9.16
C VAL A 33 6.66 -4.46 -10.41
N LEU A 34 6.11 -3.98 -11.53
CA LEU A 34 6.10 -4.71 -12.80
C LEU A 34 7.49 -4.89 -13.43
N CYS A 35 8.44 -3.99 -13.11
CA CYS A 35 9.77 -3.95 -13.72
C CYS A 35 10.91 -4.29 -12.75
N ASP A 36 10.63 -4.84 -11.57
CA ASP A 36 11.63 -5.08 -10.50
C ASP A 36 12.46 -3.84 -10.13
N GLY A 37 11.89 -2.66 -10.33
CA GLY A 37 12.56 -1.37 -10.19
C GLY A 37 12.45 -0.73 -8.80
N ALA A 38 11.80 -1.38 -7.83
CA ALA A 38 11.51 -0.82 -6.51
C ALA A 38 12.75 -0.46 -5.69
N ARG A 39 13.90 -1.11 -5.94
CA ARG A 39 15.18 -0.84 -5.25
C ARG A 39 15.69 0.59 -5.44
N GLY A 40 15.24 1.27 -6.48
CA GLY A 40 15.61 2.65 -6.76
C GLY A 40 14.79 3.67 -5.98
N LEU A 41 13.77 3.26 -5.22
CA LEU A 41 12.88 4.13 -4.46
C LEU A 41 13.27 4.15 -2.97
N ASP A 42 13.08 5.28 -2.34
CA ASP A 42 13.11 5.41 -0.88
C ASP A 42 11.74 4.97 -0.34
N LEU A 43 11.59 3.66 -0.09
CA LEU A 43 10.32 3.06 0.31
C LEU A 43 9.83 3.55 1.69
N PRO A 44 10.69 3.78 2.70
CA PRO A 44 10.27 4.40 3.97
C PRO A 44 9.66 5.79 3.79
N GLU A 45 10.28 6.65 3.02
CA GLU A 45 9.77 8.00 2.75
C GLU A 45 8.48 7.95 1.93
N LEU A 46 8.37 7.01 0.98
CA LEU A 46 7.16 6.78 0.22
C LEU A 46 6.00 6.32 1.12
N LEU A 47 6.25 5.37 2.03
CA LEU A 47 5.28 4.92 3.02
C LEU A 47 4.81 6.08 3.90
N HIS A 48 5.76 6.87 4.43
CA HIS A 48 5.44 8.04 5.24
C HIS A 48 4.54 9.01 4.48
N TRP A 49 4.91 9.37 3.25
CA TRP A 49 4.13 10.29 2.43
C TRP A 49 2.70 9.76 2.19
N LEU A 50 2.53 8.49 1.85
CA LEU A 50 1.22 7.86 1.66
C LEU A 50 0.35 7.94 2.92
N CYS A 51 0.92 7.63 4.10
CA CYS A 51 0.20 7.69 5.37
C CYS A 51 -0.30 9.10 5.68
N MET A 52 0.49 10.11 5.37
CA MET A 52 0.14 11.52 5.60
C MET A 52 -0.94 12.06 4.65
N ARG A 53 -1.40 11.26 3.69
CA ARG A 53 -2.48 11.65 2.75
C ARG A 53 -3.88 11.38 3.28
N GLN A 54 -4.06 10.58 4.33
CA GLN A 54 -5.38 10.36 4.91
C GLN A 54 -5.81 11.53 5.78
N GLY A 55 -6.99 12.10 5.51
CA GLY A 55 -7.59 13.14 6.32
C GLY A 55 -8.00 12.62 7.69
N ALA A 56 -7.55 13.26 8.76
CA ALA A 56 -7.82 12.85 10.13
C ALA A 56 -9.31 12.98 10.53
N VAL A 57 -10.03 13.88 9.89
CA VAL A 57 -11.46 14.16 10.17
C VAL A 57 -12.35 13.40 9.18
N GLU A 58 -12.05 13.53 7.89
CA GLU A 58 -12.86 12.95 6.81
C GLU A 58 -12.64 11.43 6.67
N GLY A 59 -11.45 10.94 6.98
CA GLY A 59 -11.07 9.54 6.78
C GLY A 59 -10.74 9.16 5.33
N GLY A 60 -11.05 10.03 4.36
CA GLY A 60 -10.66 9.90 2.96
C GLY A 60 -9.21 10.32 2.71
N PHE A 61 -8.73 10.07 1.49
CA PHE A 61 -7.40 10.51 1.07
C PHE A 61 -7.44 11.78 0.24
N ASN A 62 -6.40 12.61 0.36
CA ASN A 62 -6.12 13.70 -0.58
C ASN A 62 -5.02 13.30 -1.57
N GLY A 63 -4.96 13.96 -2.73
CA GLY A 63 -4.00 13.63 -3.79
C GLY A 63 -2.62 14.21 -3.57
N ARG A 64 -2.48 15.22 -2.76
CA ARG A 64 -1.22 15.93 -2.44
C ARG A 64 -1.39 16.82 -1.22
N THR A 65 -0.27 17.32 -0.69
CA THR A 65 -0.21 18.13 0.51
C THR A 65 -1.16 19.34 0.43
N ASN A 66 -1.86 19.63 1.53
CA ASN A 66 -2.76 20.79 1.68
C ASN A 66 -3.92 20.86 0.65
N LYS A 67 -4.34 19.73 0.10
CA LYS A 67 -5.52 19.63 -0.76
C LYS A 67 -6.67 18.91 -0.04
N LEU A 68 -7.88 19.10 -0.55
CA LEU A 68 -9.06 18.43 -0.04
C LEU A 68 -9.02 16.94 -0.38
N VAL A 69 -9.70 16.15 0.45
CA VAL A 69 -9.97 14.74 0.17
C VAL A 69 -10.87 14.60 -1.05
N ASP A 70 -10.71 13.49 -1.76
CA ASP A 70 -11.44 13.16 -2.96
C ASP A 70 -11.57 11.63 -3.08
N GLY A 71 -12.75 11.16 -3.41
CA GLY A 71 -13.07 9.73 -3.45
C GLY A 71 -12.15 8.90 -4.33
N CYS A 72 -11.63 9.44 -5.44
CA CYS A 72 -10.73 8.69 -6.32
C CYS A 72 -9.39 8.31 -5.66
N TYR A 73 -8.93 9.11 -4.69
CA TYR A 73 -7.69 8.80 -3.98
C TYR A 73 -7.83 7.64 -2.99
N SER A 74 -9.04 7.15 -2.75
CA SER A 74 -9.23 5.89 -2.03
C SER A 74 -8.52 4.72 -2.73
N PHE A 75 -8.43 4.76 -4.05
CA PHE A 75 -7.64 3.80 -4.83
C PHE A 75 -6.21 4.26 -5.07
N TRP A 76 -5.98 5.50 -5.51
CA TRP A 76 -4.63 5.96 -5.82
C TRP A 76 -3.67 5.87 -4.63
N GLN A 77 -4.11 6.20 -3.42
CA GLN A 77 -3.34 5.99 -2.20
C GLN A 77 -3.64 4.64 -1.56
N GLY A 78 -4.91 4.28 -1.37
CA GLY A 78 -5.28 3.01 -0.74
C GLY A 78 -4.74 1.79 -1.48
N GLY A 79 -4.80 1.80 -2.82
CA GLY A 79 -4.21 0.77 -3.68
C GLY A 79 -2.68 0.79 -3.76
N ALA A 80 -2.03 1.90 -3.39
CA ALA A 80 -0.57 1.97 -3.37
C ALA A 80 0.06 1.18 -2.21
N PHE A 81 -0.64 0.99 -1.10
CA PHE A 81 -0.10 0.24 0.03
C PHE A 81 0.15 -1.25 -0.27
N PRO A 82 -0.77 -2.00 -0.94
CA PRO A 82 -0.45 -3.36 -1.41
C PRO A 82 0.75 -3.41 -2.33
N LEU A 83 0.88 -2.45 -3.24
CA LEU A 83 2.03 -2.37 -4.13
C LEU A 83 3.33 -2.12 -3.37
N LEU A 84 3.27 -1.28 -2.33
CA LEU A 84 4.42 -1.02 -1.47
C LEU A 84 4.83 -2.28 -0.70
N SER A 85 3.87 -3.09 -0.20
CA SER A 85 4.15 -4.38 0.44
C SER A 85 4.90 -5.32 -0.49
N LEU A 86 4.44 -5.48 -1.73
CA LEU A 86 5.13 -6.29 -2.75
C LEU A 86 6.54 -5.78 -3.03
N SER A 87 6.72 -4.45 -3.05
CA SER A 87 8.03 -3.82 -3.29
C SER A 87 9.00 -4.04 -2.14
N VAL A 88 8.55 -3.93 -0.90
CA VAL A 88 9.36 -4.20 0.31
C VAL A 88 9.84 -5.63 0.31
N ASP A 89 8.95 -6.60 0.08
CA ASP A 89 9.28 -8.01 -0.03
C ASP A 89 10.37 -8.27 -1.08
N ALA A 90 10.21 -7.71 -2.27
CA ALA A 90 11.17 -7.87 -3.36
C ALA A 90 12.56 -7.29 -2.98
N VAL A 91 12.58 -6.13 -2.31
CA VAL A 91 13.80 -5.50 -1.85
C VAL A 91 14.46 -6.32 -0.74
N LEU A 92 13.70 -6.79 0.27
CA LEU A 92 14.24 -7.58 1.38
C LEU A 92 14.82 -8.91 0.92
N ARG A 93 14.12 -9.64 0.02
CA ARG A 93 14.62 -10.91 -0.54
C ARG A 93 15.91 -10.74 -1.34
N ALA A 94 16.12 -9.59 -1.91
CA ALA A 94 17.29 -9.30 -2.74
C ALA A 94 18.47 -8.69 -1.96
N MET A 95 18.30 -8.40 -0.67
CA MET A 95 19.38 -7.97 0.20
C MET A 95 20.27 -9.18 0.56
N PRO A 96 21.61 -9.04 0.56
CA PRO A 96 22.47 -10.09 1.08
C PRO A 96 22.16 -10.30 2.57
N PRO A 97 22.25 -11.56 3.06
CA PRO A 97 22.05 -11.82 4.48
C PRO A 97 23.03 -10.97 5.31
N PRO A 98 22.63 -10.52 6.50
CA PRO A 98 23.51 -9.72 7.36
C PRO A 98 24.84 -10.45 7.56
N SER A 99 25.95 -9.78 7.26
CA SER A 99 27.27 -10.38 7.40
C SER A 99 27.50 -10.72 8.87
N LYS A 100 27.70 -11.99 9.20
CA LYS A 100 28.05 -12.47 10.55
C LYS A 100 29.47 -12.01 10.95
N LYS A 101 29.71 -10.70 10.97
CA LYS A 101 30.94 -10.13 11.53
C LYS A 101 30.61 -9.61 12.92
N GLY A 102 30.87 -10.45 13.95
CA GLY A 102 31.09 -10.00 15.32
C GLY A 102 29.95 -10.17 16.32
N ALA A 103 29.02 -11.09 16.10
CA ALA A 103 28.14 -11.54 17.19
C ALA A 103 28.44 -13.00 17.51
N THR A 104 28.91 -13.27 18.72
CA THR A 104 28.74 -14.57 19.36
C THR A 104 27.26 -14.67 19.68
N ALA A 105 26.51 -15.33 18.79
CA ALA A 105 25.11 -15.64 19.06
C ALA A 105 25.02 -16.47 20.36
N THR A 106 24.07 -16.13 21.21
CA THR A 106 23.75 -16.95 22.37
C THR A 106 22.92 -18.13 21.88
N ARG A 107 22.99 -19.25 22.60
CA ARG A 107 22.28 -20.50 22.24
C ARG A 107 20.75 -20.29 22.11
N GLU A 108 20.21 -19.29 22.80
CA GLU A 108 18.80 -18.89 22.74
C GLU A 108 18.43 -18.23 21.40
N GLU A 109 19.35 -17.44 20.78
CA GLU A 109 19.15 -16.81 19.46
C GLU A 109 19.21 -17.84 18.33
N GLU A 110 19.98 -18.94 18.48
CA GLU A 110 20.04 -20.04 17.51
C GLU A 110 18.76 -20.91 17.54
N GLU A 111 18.16 -21.09 18.70
CA GLU A 111 16.90 -21.83 18.87
C GLU A 111 15.71 -21.03 18.31
N GLU A 112 15.67 -19.71 18.44
CA GLU A 112 14.66 -18.84 17.83
C GLU A 112 14.77 -18.80 16.28
N GLU A 113 15.98 -18.79 15.71
CA GLU A 113 16.19 -18.86 14.26
C GLU A 113 15.77 -20.22 13.65
N GLU A 114 15.89 -21.33 14.39
CA GLU A 114 15.42 -22.64 13.93
C GLU A 114 13.89 -22.76 13.97
N GLU A 115 13.23 -22.22 15.01
CA GLU A 115 11.77 -22.17 15.08
C GLU A 115 11.15 -21.27 13.99
N GLU A 116 11.80 -20.19 13.61
CA GLU A 116 11.34 -19.31 12.53
C GLU A 116 11.48 -19.96 11.15
N LYS A 117 12.49 -20.82 10.94
CA LYS A 117 12.65 -21.63 9.71
C LYS A 117 11.61 -22.74 9.57
N GLU A 118 11.16 -23.35 10.67
CA GLU A 118 10.11 -24.37 10.63
C GLU A 118 8.71 -23.80 10.40
N ARG A 119 8.47 -22.54 10.74
CA ARG A 119 7.17 -21.87 10.54
C ARG A 119 6.86 -21.50 9.11
N GLY A 120 7.72 -21.73 8.15
CA GLY A 120 7.47 -21.53 6.72
C GLY A 120 7.01 -20.10 6.38
N SER A 121 7.69 -19.43 5.50
CA SER A 121 7.34 -18.08 5.03
C SER A 121 5.83 -17.94 4.79
N PRO A 122 5.14 -16.92 5.38
CA PRO A 122 3.69 -16.78 5.27
C PRO A 122 3.18 -16.38 3.87
N LEU A 123 4.03 -16.30 2.88
CA LEU A 123 3.72 -15.73 1.57
C LEU A 123 3.67 -16.75 0.44
N GLY A 124 3.05 -17.89 0.70
CA GLY A 124 2.61 -18.83 -0.33
C GLY A 124 1.14 -18.61 -0.66
N ASN A 125 0.74 -17.47 -1.10
CA ASN A 125 -0.48 -17.20 -1.89
C ASN A 125 -0.87 -15.71 -1.77
N ILE A 126 -0.90 -14.99 -2.87
CA ILE A 126 -1.42 -13.62 -2.96
C ILE A 126 -2.93 -13.56 -2.63
N ALA A 127 -3.56 -14.67 -2.32
CA ALA A 127 -4.97 -14.81 -1.98
C ALA A 127 -5.32 -14.55 -0.49
N GLY A 128 -4.41 -14.07 0.32
CA GLY A 128 -4.68 -13.89 1.74
C GLY A 128 -3.79 -12.85 2.41
N VAL A 129 -3.86 -11.59 1.98
CA VAL A 129 -3.19 -10.50 2.72
C VAL A 129 -4.11 -10.04 3.85
N PRO A 130 -3.74 -10.27 5.10
CA PRO A 130 -4.54 -9.83 6.24
C PRO A 130 -4.27 -8.38 6.61
N ALA A 131 -5.17 -7.86 7.36
CA ALA A 131 -5.36 -6.48 7.73
C ALA A 131 -4.69 -6.05 9.03
N CYS A 132 -4.69 -4.89 9.21
CA CYS A 132 -4.08 -3.81 9.87
C CYS A 132 -4.41 -3.39 11.28
N ALA A 133 -3.46 -2.90 12.00
CA ALA A 133 -3.60 -2.08 13.19
C ALA A 133 -3.00 -0.67 13.01
N LEU A 134 -3.64 0.30 13.60
CA LEU A 134 -3.27 1.69 13.77
C LEU A 134 -1.76 1.94 13.90
N PHE A 135 -1.27 2.98 13.24
CA PHE A 135 0.01 3.57 13.61
C PHE A 135 -0.05 3.98 15.08
N PRO A 136 0.68 3.35 15.98
CA PRO A 136 0.90 3.91 17.29
C PRO A 136 1.73 5.18 17.14
N ALA A 137 1.55 6.13 18.05
CA ALA A 137 2.31 7.39 18.09
C ALA A 137 3.85 7.19 18.04
N ALA A 138 4.34 5.98 18.26
CA ALA A 138 5.76 5.58 18.11
C ALA A 138 6.32 5.73 16.70
N ALA A 139 5.49 5.79 15.65
CA ALA A 139 6.01 6.02 14.29
C ALA A 139 6.53 7.46 14.12
N SER A 140 5.98 8.44 14.86
CA SER A 140 6.45 9.83 14.82
C SER A 140 7.81 10.00 15.54
N GLU A 141 8.11 9.19 16.54
CA GLU A 141 9.40 9.26 17.26
C GLU A 141 10.55 8.62 16.47
N ALA A 142 10.28 7.62 15.63
CA ALA A 142 11.29 7.01 14.77
C ALA A 142 11.78 7.95 13.66
N PHE A 143 11.00 8.98 13.29
CA PHE A 143 11.35 9.97 12.27
C PHE A 143 12.05 11.22 12.83
N SER A 144 12.11 11.41 14.14
CA SER A 144 12.66 12.64 14.75
C SER A 144 14.14 12.56 15.16
N SER A 145 14.81 11.41 15.02
CA SER A 145 16.24 11.29 15.35
C SER A 145 17.14 11.59 14.15
N SER A 146 17.63 12.81 14.08
CA SER A 146 18.77 13.18 13.23
C SER A 146 20.04 12.48 13.72
N SER A 147 20.40 11.34 13.19
CA SER A 147 21.70 10.72 13.43
C SER A 147 22.27 10.06 12.17
N SER A 148 23.59 10.03 12.14
CA SER A 148 24.50 9.76 11.04
C SER A 148 24.47 8.35 10.40
N ASP A 149 23.48 7.51 10.73
CA ASP A 149 23.34 6.15 10.19
C ASP A 149 22.02 5.95 9.41
N ALA A 150 21.78 6.81 8.43
CA ALA A 150 20.56 6.79 7.60
C ALA A 150 20.26 5.41 6.97
N LYS A 151 21.31 4.65 6.61
CA LYS A 151 21.15 3.36 5.93
C LYS A 151 20.66 2.25 6.88
N THR A 152 21.18 2.21 8.10
CA THR A 152 20.78 1.24 9.15
C THR A 152 19.37 1.54 9.67
N THR A 153 19.03 2.84 9.81
CA THR A 153 17.72 3.29 10.26
C THR A 153 16.64 2.95 9.23
N LYS A 154 16.91 3.14 7.92
CA LYS A 154 15.98 2.81 6.84
C LYS A 154 15.65 1.31 6.79
N THR A 155 16.66 0.46 6.88
CA THR A 155 16.47 -1.00 6.90
C THR A 155 15.63 -1.43 8.11
N ARG A 156 15.89 -0.87 9.30
CA ARG A 156 15.13 -1.17 10.52
C ARG A 156 13.67 -0.73 10.41
N THR A 157 13.38 0.40 9.77
CA THR A 157 12.00 0.88 9.55
C THR A 157 11.23 -0.06 8.64
N LEU A 158 11.85 -0.53 7.54
CA LEU A 158 11.23 -1.51 6.64
C LEU A 158 10.98 -2.85 7.32
N ASN A 159 11.94 -3.35 8.12
CA ASN A 159 11.78 -4.61 8.85
C ASN A 159 10.75 -4.53 9.98
N ALA A 160 10.49 -3.33 10.53
CA ALA A 160 9.48 -3.11 11.56
C ALA A 160 8.07 -2.90 10.99
N TRP A 161 7.94 -2.69 9.68
CA TRP A 161 6.63 -2.58 9.05
C TRP A 161 6.05 -3.97 8.82
N ASP A 162 4.95 -4.26 9.50
CA ASP A 162 4.16 -5.45 9.25
C ASP A 162 3.30 -5.23 7.98
N PRO A 163 3.62 -5.90 6.85
CA PRO A 163 2.87 -5.75 5.61
C PRO A 163 1.45 -6.32 5.71
N THR A 164 1.16 -7.06 6.79
CA THR A 164 -0.19 -7.58 7.05
C THR A 164 -1.09 -6.53 7.69
N THR A 165 -0.52 -5.35 8.01
CA THR A 165 -1.21 -4.28 8.72
C THR A 165 -1.32 -3.05 7.82
N PRO A 166 -2.54 -2.61 7.24
CA PRO A 166 -2.63 -1.38 6.47
C PRO A 166 -2.18 -0.21 7.34
N PRO A 167 -1.24 0.60 6.88
CA PRO A 167 -0.78 1.76 7.60
C PRO A 167 -1.73 2.97 7.43
N PHE A 168 -3.02 2.68 7.27
CA PHE A 168 -4.09 3.67 7.16
C PHE A 168 -5.37 3.16 7.85
N ASN A 169 -6.26 4.06 8.23
CA ASN A 169 -7.53 3.71 8.83
C ASN A 169 -8.53 3.24 7.76
N ALA A 170 -8.55 1.92 7.50
CA ALA A 170 -9.41 1.30 6.50
C ALA A 170 -10.90 1.51 6.80
N ARG A 171 -11.30 1.49 8.08
CA ARG A 171 -12.69 1.73 8.49
C ARG A 171 -13.14 3.16 8.23
N ALA A 172 -12.28 4.14 8.52
CA ALA A 172 -12.57 5.54 8.22
C ALA A 172 -12.67 5.79 6.71
N LEU A 173 -11.83 5.14 5.90
CA LEU A 173 -11.89 5.23 4.44
C LEU A 173 -13.21 4.67 3.89
N GLN A 174 -13.66 3.51 4.37
CA GLN A 174 -14.96 2.95 4.00
C GLN A 174 -16.10 3.89 4.38
N GLY A 175 -16.07 4.45 5.60
CA GLY A 175 -17.03 5.44 6.06
C GLY A 175 -17.10 6.67 5.14
N TRP A 176 -15.96 7.20 4.73
CA TRP A 176 -15.88 8.30 3.77
C TRP A 176 -16.55 7.94 2.44
N LEU A 177 -16.23 6.78 1.88
CA LEU A 177 -16.77 6.35 0.59
C LEU A 177 -18.28 6.13 0.63
N LEU A 178 -18.77 5.42 1.66
CA LEU A 178 -20.17 5.05 1.78
C LEU A 178 -21.07 6.22 2.17
N LEU A 179 -20.60 7.12 3.04
CA LEU A 179 -21.41 8.21 3.57
C LEU A 179 -21.27 9.51 2.76
N CYS A 180 -20.09 9.76 2.17
CA CYS A 180 -19.78 11.04 1.53
C CYS A 180 -19.64 10.95 0.00
N CYS A 181 -19.21 9.81 -0.54
CA CYS A 181 -19.00 9.65 -1.98
C CYS A 181 -20.14 8.94 -2.69
N GLN A 182 -20.97 8.17 -2.00
CA GLN A 182 -22.09 7.47 -2.63
C GLN A 182 -23.21 8.45 -3.00
N ALA A 183 -23.67 8.40 -4.26
CA ALA A 183 -24.77 9.22 -4.72
C ALA A 183 -26.12 8.51 -4.47
N PRO A 184 -27.19 9.24 -4.06
CA PRO A 184 -28.49 8.62 -3.73
C PRO A 184 -29.11 7.80 -4.85
N ASN A 185 -28.80 8.13 -6.10
CA ASN A 185 -29.33 7.47 -7.29
C ASN A 185 -28.34 6.48 -7.91
N GLY A 186 -27.40 5.96 -7.11
CA GLY A 186 -26.35 5.04 -7.55
C GLY A 186 -25.13 5.76 -8.16
N GLY A 187 -24.00 5.06 -8.18
CA GLY A 187 -22.70 5.60 -8.57
C GLY A 187 -22.03 6.41 -7.45
N LEU A 188 -20.77 6.76 -7.65
CA LEU A 188 -19.99 7.50 -6.66
C LEU A 188 -19.43 8.80 -7.26
N GLN A 189 -19.07 9.72 -6.37
CA GLN A 189 -18.65 11.08 -6.66
C GLN A 189 -17.35 11.41 -5.90
N ASP A 190 -16.69 12.48 -6.29
CA ASP A 190 -15.48 13.02 -5.65
C ASP A 190 -15.69 13.27 -4.14
N LYS A 191 -16.69 14.06 -3.79
CA LYS A 191 -17.08 14.48 -2.44
C LYS A 191 -18.51 15.01 -2.41
N PRO A 192 -19.10 15.25 -1.24
CA PRO A 192 -20.42 15.87 -1.15
C PRO A 192 -20.55 17.15 -1.98
N GLY A 193 -21.67 17.28 -2.70
CA GLY A 193 -21.96 18.43 -3.55
C GLY A 193 -21.32 18.39 -4.94
N LYS A 194 -20.65 17.29 -5.30
CA LYS A 194 -20.18 17.01 -6.68
C LYS A 194 -21.13 16.08 -7.40
N GLY A 195 -21.07 16.07 -8.72
CA GLY A 195 -21.79 15.09 -9.54
C GLY A 195 -21.07 13.75 -9.55
N ARG A 196 -21.86 12.66 -9.59
CA ARG A 196 -21.30 11.32 -9.84
C ARG A 196 -20.80 11.20 -11.28
N ASP A 197 -19.79 10.41 -11.50
CA ASP A 197 -19.28 10.06 -12.81
C ASP A 197 -18.66 8.66 -12.83
N HIS A 198 -18.32 8.16 -14.02
CA HIS A 198 -17.75 6.82 -14.19
C HIS A 198 -16.34 6.70 -13.59
N TYR A 199 -15.55 7.78 -13.64
CA TYR A 199 -14.21 7.82 -13.07
C TYR A 199 -14.23 7.64 -11.56
N HIS A 200 -15.02 8.49 -10.84
CA HIS A 200 -15.14 8.37 -9.39
C HIS A 200 -15.84 7.08 -8.97
N THR A 201 -16.84 6.61 -9.72
CA THR A 201 -17.49 5.31 -9.44
C THR A 201 -16.48 4.17 -9.51
N CYS A 202 -15.65 4.12 -10.55
CA CYS A 202 -14.59 3.12 -10.70
C CYS A 202 -13.61 3.18 -9.53
N TYR A 203 -12.96 4.31 -9.30
CA TYR A 203 -11.89 4.40 -8.31
C TYR A 203 -12.36 4.37 -6.86
N CYS A 204 -13.56 4.84 -6.57
CA CYS A 204 -14.14 4.68 -5.24
C CYS A 204 -14.47 3.21 -4.93
N LEU A 205 -15.01 2.45 -5.89
CA LEU A 205 -15.26 1.00 -5.71
C LEU A 205 -13.95 0.22 -5.55
N SER A 206 -12.93 0.53 -6.36
CA SER A 206 -11.61 -0.08 -6.22
C SER A 206 -10.94 0.25 -4.88
N GLY A 207 -11.10 1.49 -4.41
CA GLY A 207 -10.63 1.93 -3.10
C GLY A 207 -11.39 1.28 -1.94
N LEU A 208 -12.71 1.10 -2.10
CA LEU A 208 -13.55 0.35 -1.15
C LEU A 208 -13.09 -1.10 -1.06
N SER A 209 -12.86 -1.75 -2.20
CA SER A 209 -12.29 -3.10 -2.27
C SER A 209 -10.95 -3.19 -1.53
N ALA A 210 -10.03 -2.26 -1.78
CA ALA A 210 -8.75 -2.22 -1.08
C ALA A 210 -8.93 -2.09 0.43
N ALA A 211 -9.84 -1.21 0.90
CA ALA A 211 -10.09 -1.00 2.32
C ALA A 211 -10.77 -2.19 3.01
N GLN A 212 -11.70 -2.88 2.33
CA GLN A 212 -12.42 -4.02 2.88
C GLN A 212 -11.56 -5.30 2.93
N HIS A 213 -10.77 -5.54 1.89
CA HIS A 213 -9.99 -6.78 1.77
C HIS A 213 -8.62 -6.71 2.42
N TRP A 214 -8.21 -5.54 2.89
CA TRP A 214 -6.95 -5.38 3.60
C TRP A 214 -7.10 -5.36 5.12
N GLY A 215 -8.31 -5.17 5.66
CA GLY A 215 -8.59 -5.06 7.09
C GLY A 215 -9.39 -6.22 7.66
N ARG A 216 -8.86 -7.04 8.58
CA ARG A 216 -9.63 -8.11 9.23
C ARG A 216 -10.75 -7.60 10.13
N ASP A 217 -10.56 -6.43 10.76
CA ASP A 217 -11.48 -5.88 11.77
C ASP A 217 -12.15 -4.58 11.31
N GLY A 218 -12.12 -4.31 10.02
CA GLY A 218 -12.44 -3.01 9.47
C GLY A 218 -13.70 -2.92 8.65
N LEU A 219 -14.47 -4.01 8.49
CA LEU A 219 -15.67 -3.96 7.66
C LEU A 219 -16.71 -2.99 8.24
N VAL A 220 -17.22 -2.10 7.41
CA VAL A 220 -18.36 -1.23 7.68
C VAL A 220 -19.57 -1.84 6.99
N GLY A 221 -20.59 -2.20 7.78
CA GLY A 221 -21.75 -2.93 7.29
C GLY A 221 -21.71 -4.41 7.63
N SER A 222 -22.23 -5.24 6.75
CA SER A 222 -22.33 -6.70 6.88
C SER A 222 -21.45 -7.42 5.83
N GLU A 223 -21.34 -8.72 5.93
CA GLU A 223 -20.69 -9.56 4.92
C GLU A 223 -21.31 -9.40 3.52
N ASP A 224 -22.60 -9.06 3.44
CA ASP A 224 -23.31 -8.83 2.19
C ASP A 224 -22.92 -7.49 1.52
N ASP A 225 -22.25 -6.59 2.25
CA ASP A 225 -21.80 -5.30 1.76
C ASP A 225 -20.36 -5.33 1.21
N VAL A 226 -19.73 -6.51 1.19
CA VAL A 226 -18.35 -6.66 0.70
C VAL A 226 -18.35 -6.65 -0.83
N VAL A 227 -17.62 -5.70 -1.41
CA VAL A 227 -17.40 -5.67 -2.86
C VAL A 227 -16.37 -6.72 -3.29
N GLU A 228 -16.41 -7.12 -4.56
CA GLU A 228 -15.42 -8.07 -5.09
C GLU A 228 -14.00 -7.52 -4.95
N ARG A 229 -13.07 -8.44 -4.71
CA ARG A 229 -11.65 -8.11 -4.58
C ARG A 229 -11.08 -7.60 -5.90
N CYS A 230 -10.43 -6.45 -5.85
CA CYS A 230 -9.75 -5.83 -6.97
C CYS A 230 -8.24 -6.07 -6.89
N ASN A 231 -7.63 -6.49 -7.98
CA ASN A 231 -6.17 -6.58 -8.08
C ASN A 231 -5.59 -5.16 -8.12
N PRO A 232 -4.74 -4.78 -7.16
CA PRO A 232 -4.26 -3.41 -7.04
C PRO A 232 -3.27 -3.02 -8.15
N VAL A 233 -2.58 -3.97 -8.79
CA VAL A 233 -1.59 -3.67 -9.83
C VAL A 233 -2.26 -3.20 -11.11
N VAL A 234 -3.34 -3.87 -11.52
CA VAL A 234 -4.00 -3.64 -12.81
C VAL A 234 -5.41 -3.06 -12.69
N ASN A 235 -5.90 -2.87 -11.47
CA ASN A 235 -7.23 -2.35 -11.17
C ASN A 235 -8.38 -3.09 -11.88
N VAL A 236 -8.34 -4.41 -11.79
CA VAL A 236 -9.36 -5.31 -12.35
C VAL A 236 -9.81 -6.25 -11.23
N VAL A 237 -11.10 -6.63 -11.24
CA VAL A 237 -11.63 -7.66 -10.33
C VAL A 237 -10.73 -8.91 -10.40
N GLU A 238 -10.24 -9.37 -9.26
CA GLU A 238 -9.16 -10.38 -9.19
C GLU A 238 -9.55 -11.70 -9.87
N ALA A 239 -10.80 -12.14 -9.72
CA ALA A 239 -11.29 -13.34 -10.39
C ALA A 239 -11.16 -13.24 -11.93
N ARG A 240 -11.47 -12.07 -12.51
CA ARG A 240 -11.35 -11.82 -13.96
C ARG A 240 -9.90 -11.72 -14.40
N TYR A 241 -9.03 -11.14 -13.56
CA TYR A 241 -7.59 -11.12 -13.82
C TYR A 241 -7.01 -12.54 -13.87
N LEU A 242 -7.40 -13.40 -12.92
CA LEU A 242 -6.92 -14.78 -12.88
C LEU A 242 -7.42 -15.62 -14.07
N GLU A 243 -8.70 -15.45 -14.46
CA GLU A 243 -9.24 -16.06 -15.68
C GLU A 243 -8.44 -15.65 -16.93
N TRP A 244 -8.12 -14.37 -17.04
CA TRP A 244 -7.32 -13.86 -18.16
C TRP A 244 -5.89 -14.43 -18.17
N MET A 245 -5.23 -14.50 -17.01
CA MET A 245 -3.89 -15.07 -16.89
C MET A 245 -3.85 -16.54 -17.33
N GLN A 246 -4.86 -17.34 -16.95
CA GLN A 246 -4.96 -18.75 -17.38
C GLN A 246 -5.09 -18.88 -18.91
N LEU A 247 -5.84 -17.96 -19.54
CA LEU A 247 -5.97 -17.94 -21.00
C LEU A 247 -4.64 -17.59 -21.70
N VAL A 248 -3.89 -16.64 -21.16
CA VAL A 248 -2.58 -16.23 -21.72
C VAL A 248 -1.55 -17.34 -21.55
N ASP A 249 -1.46 -17.95 -20.38
CA ASP A 249 -0.53 -19.07 -20.12
C ASP A 249 -0.86 -20.30 -20.94
N GLY A 250 -2.15 -20.62 -21.10
CA GLY A 250 -2.62 -21.71 -21.97
C GLY A 250 -2.36 -21.50 -23.45
N ALA A 251 -2.39 -20.24 -23.92
CA ALA A 251 -2.09 -19.88 -25.30
C ALA A 251 -0.58 -19.91 -25.62
N GLY A 252 0.28 -19.74 -24.59
CA GLY A 252 1.74 -19.84 -24.75
C GLY A 252 2.28 -21.26 -24.77
N ALA A 253 1.45 -22.26 -24.46
CA ALA A 253 1.82 -23.70 -24.42
C ALA A 253 1.38 -24.49 -25.68
N ALA A 254 0.74 -23.85 -26.64
CA ALA A 254 0.30 -24.39 -27.92
C ALA A 254 1.17 -23.86 -29.07
#